data_da1860b23b1faa69e13f95fe650d0aa7
#
_entry.id   da1860b23b1faa69e13f95fe650d0aa7
#
_cell.length_a   1.000
_cell.length_b   1.000
_cell.length_c   1.000
_cell.angle_alpha   90.00
_cell.angle_beta   90.00
_cell.angle_gamma   90.00
#
_symmetry.space_group_name_H-M   'P 1'
#
loop_
_entity.id
_entity.type
_entity.pdbx_description
1 polymer ?
#
loop_
_entity_poly.entity_id
_entity_poly.type
_entity_poly.pdbx_seq_one_letter_code
_entity_poly.pdbx_strand_id
1 'polypeptide(L)'
;MGKRRPAWDYQHYLRYLKEGRGQGIGVDYKPWIYIHDFPSRGISARIPGRTTGRIHHLLSRNEEYYFYILDADPDVQDIREQFPLRLTETMEIARRLNVKHPWKGDFPFVMTTDFLVTRTDGLHARTVKCSDELNNPRTIEKFSIEQSYWAARGIDWKIVTEKQISRDRALNRQWLYTGETPEGLIPDPGVRKKALSSLLELINEESLLPAGCIEPFESTFCLPPGSAIALYKSLIITGAISPDMSRKLFS
;
A
#
# COMPACT_ATOMS: atom_id res chain seq x y z
N MET A 1 -4.00 34.31 -10.95
CA MET A 1 -2.58 33.99 -11.17
C MET A 1 -2.20 32.86 -10.24
N GLY A 2 -2.07 31.61 -10.73
CA GLY A 2 -1.62 30.48 -9.92
C GLY A 2 -0.16 30.67 -9.51
N LYS A 3 0.15 30.61 -8.23
CA LYS A 3 1.53 30.62 -7.75
C LYS A 3 2.30 29.48 -8.42
N ARG A 4 3.28 29.78 -9.28
CA ARG A 4 4.24 28.80 -9.79
C ARG A 4 4.85 28.10 -8.56
N ARG A 5 4.66 26.79 -8.45
CA ARG A 5 5.38 26.01 -7.43
C ARG A 5 6.88 26.18 -7.70
N PRO A 6 7.68 26.48 -6.67
CA PRO A 6 9.11 26.67 -6.86
C PRO A 6 9.74 25.39 -7.46
N ALA A 7 10.73 25.59 -8.33
CA ALA A 7 11.50 24.49 -8.92
C ALA A 7 12.23 23.72 -7.79
N TRP A 8 12.50 22.41 -8.02
CA TRP A 8 13.33 21.63 -7.11
C TRP A 8 14.75 22.22 -7.11
N ASP A 9 15.25 22.56 -5.91
CA ASP A 9 16.56 23.17 -5.68
C ASP A 9 17.16 22.71 -4.34
N TYR A 10 18.35 23.21 -4.03
CA TYR A 10 19.03 22.91 -2.76
C TYR A 10 18.22 23.32 -1.52
N GLN A 11 17.46 24.42 -1.60
CA GLN A 11 16.64 24.89 -0.46
C GLN A 11 15.47 23.94 -0.19
N HIS A 12 14.87 23.37 -1.24
CA HIS A 12 13.84 22.32 -1.09
C HIS A 12 14.41 21.06 -0.45
N TYR A 13 15.61 20.65 -0.87
CA TYR A 13 16.31 19.51 -0.27
C TYR A 13 16.55 19.72 1.23
N LEU A 14 17.11 20.88 1.62
CA LEU A 14 17.34 21.21 3.02
C LEU A 14 16.05 21.28 3.83
N ARG A 15 14.98 21.82 3.26
CA ARG A 15 13.67 21.87 3.91
C ARG A 15 13.15 20.46 4.18
N TYR A 16 13.22 19.53 3.22
CA TYR A 16 12.76 18.15 3.39
C TYR A 16 13.55 17.42 4.49
N LEU A 17 14.86 17.65 4.56
CA LEU A 17 15.68 17.14 5.66
C LEU A 17 15.26 17.71 7.02
N LYS A 18 15.00 19.01 7.09
CA LYS A 18 14.54 19.69 8.32
C LYS A 18 13.16 19.21 8.75
N GLU A 19 12.27 18.88 7.82
CA GLU A 19 10.95 18.29 8.08
C GLU A 19 11.06 16.84 8.59
N GLY A 20 12.25 16.22 8.55
CA GLY A 20 12.49 14.84 8.95
C GLY A 20 11.95 13.83 7.93
N ARG A 21 11.83 14.21 6.66
CA ARG A 21 11.35 13.30 5.61
C ARG A 21 12.34 12.15 5.38
N GLY A 22 11.81 10.95 5.16
CA GLY A 22 12.59 9.73 5.05
C GLY A 22 13.08 9.17 6.38
N GLN A 23 12.65 9.75 7.50
CA GLN A 23 13.04 9.33 8.84
C GLN A 23 11.87 8.74 9.63
N GLY A 24 12.19 8.00 10.69
CA GLY A 24 11.22 7.30 11.52
C GLY A 24 10.91 5.88 11.04
N ILE A 25 10.07 5.20 11.81
CA ILE A 25 9.53 3.85 11.55
C ILE A 25 8.08 3.83 12.01
N GLY A 26 7.27 2.92 11.47
CA GLY A 26 5.87 2.74 11.86
C GLY A 26 5.09 4.05 11.73
N VAL A 27 4.42 4.45 12.83
CA VAL A 27 3.59 5.65 12.89
C VAL A 27 4.38 6.95 12.71
N ASP A 28 5.66 6.98 13.10
CA ASP A 28 6.52 8.18 13.05
C ASP A 28 7.22 8.37 11.70
N TYR A 29 7.12 7.41 10.79
CA TYR A 29 7.77 7.53 9.49
C TYR A 29 7.13 8.64 8.64
N LYS A 30 7.98 9.47 8.03
CA LYS A 30 7.59 10.56 7.11
C LYS A 30 8.13 10.26 5.71
N PRO A 31 7.30 10.00 4.71
CA PRO A 31 7.77 9.73 3.35
C PRO A 31 8.50 10.95 2.77
N TRP A 32 9.46 10.69 1.87
CA TRP A 32 10.19 11.75 1.20
C TRP A 32 9.30 12.59 0.28
N ILE A 33 8.37 11.92 -0.41
CA ILE A 33 7.43 12.54 -1.34
C ILE A 33 6.01 12.35 -0.83
N TYR A 34 5.28 13.46 -0.70
CA TYR A 34 3.85 13.48 -0.44
C TYR A 34 3.07 13.69 -1.74
N ILE A 35 1.83 13.22 -1.82
CA ILE A 35 0.98 13.37 -3.00
C ILE A 35 0.77 14.84 -3.43
N HIS A 36 0.90 15.79 -2.52
CA HIS A 36 0.73 17.21 -2.81
C HIS A 36 2.03 17.91 -3.26
N ASP A 37 3.18 17.26 -3.20
CA ASP A 37 4.47 17.86 -3.60
C ASP A 37 4.57 18.02 -5.12
N PHE A 38 3.93 17.12 -5.89
CA PHE A 38 3.94 17.17 -7.34
C PHE A 38 2.53 17.06 -7.91
N PRO A 39 2.24 17.74 -9.05
CA PRO A 39 1.02 17.47 -9.79
C PRO A 39 1.08 16.02 -10.28
N SER A 40 0.20 15.18 -9.78
CA SER A 40 0.12 13.79 -10.24
C SER A 40 -0.47 13.78 -11.67
N ARG A 41 0.19 13.04 -12.56
CA ARG A 41 -0.37 12.71 -13.87
C ARG A 41 -1.29 11.50 -13.83
N GLY A 42 -1.38 10.83 -12.68
CA GLY A 42 -2.16 9.64 -12.43
C GLY A 42 -3.01 9.75 -11.17
N ILE A 43 -3.65 8.65 -10.81
CA ILE A 43 -4.44 8.55 -9.59
C ILE A 43 -3.47 8.37 -8.42
N SER A 44 -3.45 9.33 -7.52
CA SER A 44 -2.76 9.24 -6.23
C SER A 44 -3.76 9.06 -5.10
N ALA A 45 -3.36 8.36 -4.04
CA ALA A 45 -4.23 8.03 -2.93
C ALA A 45 -3.58 8.32 -1.57
N ARG A 46 -4.43 8.66 -0.58
CA ARG A 46 -4.07 8.70 0.83
C ARG A 46 -4.84 7.61 1.55
N ILE A 47 -4.13 6.63 2.08
CA ILE A 47 -4.75 5.42 2.62
C ILE A 47 -4.27 5.20 4.05
N PRO A 48 -5.18 4.99 5.03
CA PRO A 48 -4.79 4.58 6.36
C PRO A 48 -4.19 3.18 6.32
N GLY A 49 -2.97 3.02 6.82
CA GLY A 49 -2.30 1.74 6.99
C GLY A 49 -2.64 1.14 8.35
N ARG A 50 -2.96 -0.15 8.36
CA ARG A 50 -3.27 -0.89 9.59
C ARG A 50 -1.99 -1.34 10.30
N THR A 51 -1.03 -1.82 9.52
CA THR A 51 0.27 -2.26 10.03
C THR A 51 1.04 -1.12 10.70
N THR A 52 0.95 0.09 10.15
CA THR A 52 1.75 1.23 10.59
C THR A 52 0.98 2.25 11.44
N GLY A 53 -0.36 2.25 11.41
CA GLY A 53 -1.21 3.21 12.12
C GLY A 53 -1.17 4.65 11.57
N ARG A 54 -0.65 4.86 10.35
CA ARG A 54 -0.53 6.19 9.71
C ARG A 54 -1.17 6.24 8.33
N ILE A 55 -1.29 7.45 7.79
CA ILE A 55 -1.73 7.66 6.41
C ILE A 55 -0.54 7.50 5.47
N HIS A 56 -0.67 6.61 4.48
CA HIS A 56 0.27 6.39 3.40
C HIS A 56 -0.03 7.26 2.18
N HIS A 57 1.02 7.71 1.49
CA HIS A 57 0.96 8.55 0.29
C HIS A 57 1.40 7.75 -0.93
N LEU A 58 0.45 7.29 -1.73
CA LEU A 58 0.68 6.42 -2.87
C LEU A 58 0.51 7.22 -4.16
N LEU A 59 1.47 7.14 -5.05
CA LEU A 59 1.57 8.03 -6.22
C LEU A 59 1.01 7.42 -7.50
N SER A 60 0.62 6.15 -7.46
CA SER A 60 0.00 5.45 -8.58
C SER A 60 -1.02 4.40 -8.12
N ARG A 61 -1.89 3.97 -9.04
CA ARG A 61 -2.86 2.90 -8.78
C ARG A 61 -2.18 1.55 -8.49
N ASN A 62 -1.06 1.26 -9.13
CA ASN A 62 -0.32 0.02 -8.88
C ASN A 62 0.34 0.03 -7.50
N GLU A 63 0.85 1.19 -7.04
CA GLU A 63 1.31 1.34 -5.65
C GLU A 63 0.17 1.15 -4.66
N GLU A 64 -1.02 1.69 -4.93
CA GLU A 64 -2.22 1.49 -4.10
C GLU A 64 -2.59 0.00 -3.98
N TYR A 65 -2.67 -0.72 -5.08
CA TYR A 65 -2.99 -2.14 -5.07
C TYR A 65 -1.90 -2.97 -4.36
N TYR A 66 -0.64 -2.66 -4.61
CA TYR A 66 0.45 -3.35 -3.95
C TYR A 66 0.48 -3.07 -2.44
N PHE A 67 0.19 -1.83 -2.04
CA PHE A 67 0.05 -1.45 -0.63
C PHE A 67 -1.01 -2.28 0.10
N TYR A 68 -2.21 -2.46 -0.47
CA TYR A 68 -3.24 -3.30 0.16
C TYR A 68 -2.80 -4.75 0.35
N ILE A 69 -1.98 -5.28 -0.57
CA ILE A 69 -1.43 -6.63 -0.43
C ILE A 69 -0.41 -6.68 0.71
N LEU A 70 0.47 -5.69 0.80
CA LEU A 70 1.48 -5.59 1.87
C LEU A 70 0.84 -5.38 3.25
N ASP A 71 -0.10 -4.44 3.37
CA ASP A 71 -0.74 -4.07 4.65
C ASP A 71 -1.62 -5.19 5.23
N ALA A 72 -1.96 -6.17 4.42
CA ALA A 72 -2.72 -7.35 4.83
C ALA A 72 -1.86 -8.62 5.00
N ASP A 73 -0.56 -8.53 4.79
CA ASP A 73 0.36 -9.66 4.92
C ASP A 73 0.84 -9.75 6.39
N PRO A 74 0.59 -10.88 7.10
CA PRO A 74 0.95 -11.02 8.50
C PRO A 74 2.46 -10.96 8.77
N ASP A 75 3.29 -11.25 7.76
CA ASP A 75 4.75 -11.17 7.89
C ASP A 75 5.28 -9.74 7.77
N VAL A 76 4.45 -8.79 7.34
CA VAL A 76 4.83 -7.38 7.20
C VAL A 76 4.67 -6.65 8.54
N GLN A 77 5.76 -6.07 9.02
CA GLN A 77 5.85 -5.35 10.30
C GLN A 77 5.88 -3.82 10.12
N ASP A 78 6.42 -3.33 8.99
CA ASP A 78 6.47 -1.90 8.67
C ASP A 78 6.51 -1.68 7.15
N ILE A 79 5.89 -0.59 6.70
CA ILE A 79 5.83 -0.19 5.29
C ILE A 79 6.24 1.28 5.21
N ARG A 80 7.35 1.57 4.55
CA ARG A 80 7.87 2.92 4.36
C ARG A 80 7.85 3.28 2.88
N GLU A 81 6.78 3.94 2.47
CA GLU A 81 6.64 4.38 1.07
C GLU A 81 7.53 5.58 0.77
N GLN A 82 7.90 5.75 -0.50
CA GLN A 82 8.74 6.83 -1.02
C GLN A 82 10.01 7.02 -0.18
N PHE A 83 10.69 5.90 0.11
CA PHE A 83 11.89 5.87 0.94
C PHE A 83 13.07 6.51 0.21
N PRO A 84 13.69 7.59 0.74
CA PRO A 84 14.75 8.31 0.05
C PRO A 84 16.07 7.52 0.07
N LEU A 85 16.74 7.50 -1.07
CA LEU A 85 18.10 6.99 -1.19
C LEU A 85 19.08 8.13 -0.91
N ARG A 86 20.19 7.84 -0.26
CA ARG A 86 21.19 8.86 0.04
C ARG A 86 21.76 9.47 -1.24
N LEU A 87 21.55 10.78 -1.40
CA LEU A 87 21.87 11.50 -2.63
C LEU A 87 23.33 11.34 -3.05
N THR A 88 24.27 11.49 -2.13
CA THR A 88 25.72 11.37 -2.39
C THR A 88 26.08 9.96 -2.91
N GLU A 89 25.48 8.93 -2.34
CA GLU A 89 25.73 7.55 -2.74
C GLU A 89 25.12 7.25 -4.12
N THR A 90 23.88 7.70 -4.39
CA THR A 90 23.24 7.48 -5.70
C THR A 90 23.97 8.23 -6.81
N MET A 91 24.51 9.42 -6.54
CA MET A 91 25.36 10.15 -7.48
C MET A 91 26.68 9.41 -7.78
N GLU A 92 27.35 8.88 -6.75
CA GLU A 92 28.57 8.09 -6.93
C GLU A 92 28.32 6.78 -7.68
N ILE A 93 27.20 6.09 -7.37
CA ILE A 93 26.80 4.89 -8.12
C ILE A 93 26.54 5.23 -9.59
N ALA A 94 25.83 6.32 -9.88
CA ALA A 94 25.57 6.77 -11.25
C ALA A 94 26.87 7.04 -12.01
N ARG A 95 27.82 7.72 -11.36
CA ARG A 95 29.16 7.97 -11.93
C ARG A 95 29.89 6.67 -12.24
N ARG A 96 29.90 5.70 -11.31
CA ARG A 96 30.56 4.40 -11.47
C ARG A 96 29.93 3.55 -12.57
N LEU A 97 28.60 3.60 -12.72
CA LEU A 97 27.86 2.89 -13.76
C LEU A 97 27.89 3.61 -15.11
N ASN A 98 28.47 4.81 -15.16
CA ASN A 98 28.46 5.69 -16.34
C ASN A 98 27.04 5.98 -16.86
N VAL A 99 26.09 6.20 -15.94
CA VAL A 99 24.70 6.57 -16.26
C VAL A 99 24.38 7.94 -15.69
N LYS A 100 23.40 8.63 -16.30
CA LYS A 100 23.02 9.96 -15.87
C LYS A 100 22.17 9.89 -14.60
N HIS A 101 22.62 10.53 -13.50
CA HIS A 101 21.79 10.70 -12.29
C HIS A 101 20.54 11.57 -12.61
N PRO A 102 19.37 11.34 -11.97
CA PRO A 102 18.21 12.20 -12.13
C PRO A 102 18.46 13.63 -11.61
N TRP A 103 18.09 14.62 -12.43
CA TRP A 103 18.13 16.06 -12.09
C TRP A 103 16.75 16.69 -12.28
N LYS A 104 16.46 17.70 -11.49
CA LYS A 104 15.26 18.53 -11.67
C LYS A 104 15.61 19.98 -11.37
N GLY A 105 15.60 20.84 -12.39
CA GLY A 105 16.20 22.16 -12.28
C GLY A 105 17.71 22.06 -12.14
N ASP A 106 18.27 22.86 -11.23
CA ASP A 106 19.73 23.01 -11.04
C ASP A 106 20.28 22.12 -9.90
N PHE A 107 19.45 21.22 -9.36
CA PHE A 107 19.84 20.35 -8.24
C PHE A 107 19.52 18.87 -8.52
N PRO A 108 20.40 17.91 -8.15
CA PRO A 108 20.12 16.51 -8.32
C PRO A 108 18.89 16.09 -7.53
N PHE A 109 18.04 15.28 -8.17
CA PHE A 109 16.81 14.82 -7.55
C PHE A 109 17.07 13.62 -6.64
N VAL A 110 16.60 13.67 -5.41
CA VAL A 110 16.71 12.52 -4.49
C VAL A 110 15.86 11.39 -5.01
N MET A 111 16.50 10.28 -5.37
CA MET A 111 15.81 9.06 -5.77
C MET A 111 15.10 8.43 -4.57
N THR A 112 13.93 7.84 -4.82
CA THR A 112 13.18 7.09 -3.81
C THR A 112 12.93 5.67 -4.29
N THR A 113 12.89 4.73 -3.35
CA THR A 113 12.27 3.41 -3.53
C THR A 113 10.81 3.52 -3.14
N ASP A 114 9.90 2.97 -3.93
CA ASP A 114 8.47 3.13 -3.68
C ASP A 114 8.05 2.52 -2.34
N PHE A 115 8.63 1.37 -1.95
CA PHE A 115 8.40 0.73 -0.66
C PHE A 115 9.67 0.11 -0.09
N LEU A 116 10.06 0.51 1.11
CA LEU A 116 10.97 -0.25 1.96
C LEU A 116 10.13 -0.95 3.03
N VAL A 117 10.03 -2.27 2.92
CA VAL A 117 9.17 -3.12 3.74
C VAL A 117 10.02 -3.86 4.76
N THR A 118 9.66 -3.77 6.04
CA THR A 118 10.19 -4.63 7.09
C THR A 118 9.30 -5.86 7.22
N ARG A 119 9.87 -7.03 7.05
CA ARG A 119 9.21 -8.32 7.22
C ARG A 119 9.87 -9.13 8.33
N THR A 120 9.29 -10.26 8.69
CA THR A 120 9.84 -11.19 9.70
C THR A 120 11.23 -11.72 9.31
N ASP A 121 11.53 -11.81 8.01
CA ASP A 121 12.81 -12.28 7.45
C ASP A 121 13.79 -11.14 7.09
N GLY A 122 13.43 -9.87 7.34
CA GLY A 122 14.31 -8.72 7.11
C GLY A 122 13.72 -7.60 6.27
N LEU A 123 14.61 -6.80 5.68
CA LEU A 123 14.25 -5.65 4.86
C LEU A 123 14.13 -6.02 3.38
N HIS A 124 13.07 -5.56 2.75
CA HIS A 124 12.82 -5.73 1.33
C HIS A 124 12.52 -4.38 0.66
N ALA A 125 13.28 -4.04 -0.38
CA ALA A 125 13.06 -2.86 -1.19
C ALA A 125 12.25 -3.22 -2.45
N ARG A 126 11.17 -2.50 -2.71
CA ARG A 126 10.26 -2.78 -3.83
C ARG A 126 9.96 -1.50 -4.60
N THR A 127 10.16 -1.56 -5.91
CA THR A 127 9.84 -0.47 -6.83
C THR A 127 8.70 -0.92 -7.73
N VAL A 128 7.64 -0.15 -7.77
CA VAL A 128 6.42 -0.47 -8.53
C VAL A 128 6.46 0.24 -9.88
N LYS A 129 6.35 -0.53 -10.98
CA LYS A 129 6.42 0.03 -12.33
C LYS A 129 5.54 -0.74 -13.31
N CYS A 130 4.89 -0.04 -14.24
CA CYS A 130 4.19 -0.71 -15.33
C CYS A 130 5.17 -1.49 -16.21
N SER A 131 4.79 -2.69 -16.63
CA SER A 131 5.67 -3.58 -17.38
C SER A 131 6.08 -3.01 -18.75
N ASP A 132 5.25 -2.19 -19.37
CA ASP A 132 5.55 -1.49 -20.64
C ASP A 132 6.66 -0.43 -20.51
N GLU A 133 6.86 0.13 -19.30
CA GLU A 133 7.92 1.08 -19.03
C GLU A 133 9.29 0.45 -18.76
N LEU A 134 9.36 -0.87 -18.61
CA LEU A 134 10.62 -1.57 -18.29
C LEU A 134 11.62 -1.57 -19.46
N ASN A 135 11.14 -1.38 -20.69
CA ASN A 135 11.99 -1.28 -21.88
C ASN A 135 12.53 0.14 -22.14
N ASN A 136 12.13 1.12 -21.33
CA ASN A 136 12.61 2.49 -21.47
C ASN A 136 14.07 2.59 -20.96
N PRO A 137 15.04 2.98 -21.80
CA PRO A 137 16.46 3.06 -21.41
C PRO A 137 16.67 3.94 -20.17
N ARG A 138 15.93 5.04 -20.05
CA ARG A 138 16.04 5.93 -18.91
C ARG A 138 15.52 5.31 -17.61
N THR A 139 14.50 4.46 -17.70
CA THR A 139 13.98 3.69 -16.56
C THR A 139 15.02 2.64 -16.13
N ILE A 140 15.64 1.94 -17.07
CA ILE A 140 16.70 0.95 -16.80
C ILE A 140 17.89 1.61 -16.08
N GLU A 141 18.37 2.77 -16.56
CA GLU A 141 19.45 3.52 -15.89
C GLU A 141 19.12 3.85 -14.43
N LYS A 142 17.91 4.32 -14.15
CA LYS A 142 17.48 4.63 -12.78
C LYS A 142 17.45 3.36 -11.91
N PHE A 143 16.91 2.28 -12.44
CA PHE A 143 16.86 1.01 -11.73
C PHE A 143 18.24 0.41 -11.46
N SER A 144 19.21 0.59 -12.36
CA SER A 144 20.58 0.14 -12.11
C SER A 144 21.24 0.87 -10.93
N ILE A 145 20.94 2.17 -10.76
CA ILE A 145 21.39 2.93 -9.59
C ILE A 145 20.72 2.40 -8.31
N GLU A 146 19.42 2.23 -8.33
CA GLU A 146 18.63 1.78 -7.19
C GLU A 146 18.99 0.34 -6.78
N GLN A 147 19.11 -0.58 -7.73
CA GLN A 147 19.57 -1.94 -7.51
C GLN A 147 20.97 -1.99 -6.87
N SER A 148 21.91 -1.20 -7.41
CA SER A 148 23.26 -1.12 -6.85
C SER A 148 23.29 -0.56 -5.43
N TYR A 149 22.41 0.41 -5.14
CA TYR A 149 22.27 1.00 -3.81
C TYR A 149 21.82 -0.04 -2.77
N TRP A 150 20.82 -0.84 -3.10
CA TRP A 150 20.28 -1.87 -2.21
C TRP A 150 21.17 -3.10 -2.12
N ALA A 151 21.80 -3.51 -3.23
CA ALA A 151 22.76 -4.61 -3.26
C ALA A 151 23.96 -4.34 -2.33
N ALA A 152 24.49 -3.10 -2.29
CA ALA A 152 25.57 -2.70 -1.39
C ALA A 152 25.19 -2.82 0.10
N ARG A 153 23.89 -2.95 0.42
CA ARG A 153 23.35 -3.11 1.78
C ARG A 153 22.88 -4.54 2.09
N GLY A 154 23.02 -5.45 1.13
CA GLY A 154 22.52 -6.82 1.25
C GLY A 154 20.99 -6.88 1.33
N ILE A 155 20.27 -5.86 0.85
CA ILE A 155 18.81 -5.80 0.88
C ILE A 155 18.25 -6.30 -0.45
N ASP A 156 17.27 -7.22 -0.38
CA ASP A 156 16.58 -7.77 -1.55
C ASP A 156 15.73 -6.67 -2.22
N TRP A 157 16.19 -6.20 -3.37
CA TRP A 157 15.46 -5.24 -4.21
C TRP A 157 14.83 -5.93 -5.40
N LYS A 158 13.56 -5.65 -5.66
CA LYS A 158 12.82 -6.16 -6.82
C LYS A 158 11.89 -5.11 -7.40
N ILE A 159 11.68 -5.21 -8.71
CA ILE A 159 10.63 -4.48 -9.42
C ILE A 159 9.35 -5.31 -9.32
N VAL A 160 8.25 -4.63 -9.00
CA VAL A 160 6.90 -5.20 -8.96
C VAL A 160 6.08 -4.55 -10.07
N THR A 161 5.47 -5.36 -10.92
CA THR A 161 4.65 -4.87 -12.03
C THR A 161 3.18 -5.23 -11.82
N GLU A 162 2.28 -4.65 -12.61
CA GLU A 162 0.86 -5.01 -12.64
C GLU A 162 0.60 -6.50 -12.88
N LYS A 163 1.58 -7.22 -13.48
CA LYS A 163 1.48 -8.67 -13.72
C LYS A 163 1.64 -9.51 -12.46
N GLN A 164 2.32 -8.97 -11.45
CA GLN A 164 2.50 -9.62 -10.13
C GLN A 164 1.49 -9.14 -9.09
N ILE A 165 0.79 -8.04 -9.38
CA ILE A 165 -0.22 -7.46 -8.49
C ILE A 165 -1.59 -8.04 -8.86
N SER A 166 -2.12 -8.95 -8.06
CA SER A 166 -3.50 -9.41 -8.22
C SER A 166 -4.47 -8.28 -7.86
N ARG A 167 -5.13 -7.72 -8.88
CA ARG A 167 -6.11 -6.65 -8.70
C ARG A 167 -7.27 -7.08 -7.80
N ASP A 168 -7.80 -8.28 -8.00
CA ASP A 168 -8.93 -8.77 -7.22
C ASP A 168 -8.52 -8.96 -5.76
N ARG A 169 -7.33 -9.52 -5.52
CA ARG A 169 -6.77 -9.63 -4.16
C ARG A 169 -6.63 -8.25 -3.48
N ALA A 170 -6.13 -7.26 -4.19
CA ALA A 170 -5.99 -5.90 -3.67
C ALA A 170 -7.35 -5.28 -3.34
N LEU A 171 -8.32 -5.38 -4.25
CA LEU A 171 -9.67 -4.85 -4.05
C LEU A 171 -10.43 -5.57 -2.93
N ASN A 172 -10.30 -6.90 -2.82
CA ASN A 172 -10.86 -7.66 -1.72
C ASN A 172 -10.27 -7.22 -0.38
N ARG A 173 -8.93 -6.99 -0.33
CA ARG A 173 -8.28 -6.47 0.88
C ARG A 173 -8.76 -5.06 1.22
N GLN A 174 -8.88 -4.17 0.25
CA GLN A 174 -9.48 -2.85 0.44
C GLN A 174 -10.90 -2.96 1.02
N TRP A 175 -11.74 -3.79 0.39
CA TRP A 175 -13.13 -3.98 0.79
C TRP A 175 -13.28 -4.50 2.21
N LEU A 176 -12.43 -5.44 2.67
CA LEU A 176 -12.47 -5.97 4.03
C LEU A 176 -12.38 -4.90 5.10
N TYR A 177 -11.65 -3.81 4.84
CA TYR A 177 -11.38 -2.76 5.82
C TYR A 177 -12.14 -1.45 5.58
N THR A 178 -13.13 -1.47 4.70
CA THR A 178 -14.03 -0.33 4.45
C THR A 178 -15.42 -0.58 5.03
N GLY A 179 -16.14 0.48 5.33
CA GLY A 179 -17.50 0.44 5.84
C GLY A 179 -17.60 0.28 7.36
N GLU A 180 -18.80 0.03 7.83
CA GLU A 180 -19.14 -0.09 9.25
C GLU A 180 -18.58 -1.39 9.85
N THR A 181 -18.22 -1.35 11.14
CA THR A 181 -17.80 -2.54 11.89
C THR A 181 -19.00 -3.29 12.47
N PRO A 182 -18.88 -4.59 12.77
CA PRO A 182 -19.95 -5.32 13.45
C PRO A 182 -20.36 -4.68 14.77
N GLU A 183 -19.43 -4.08 15.50
CA GLU A 183 -19.68 -3.39 16.76
C GLU A 183 -20.50 -2.12 16.58
N GLY A 184 -20.28 -1.38 15.49
CA GLY A 184 -21.03 -0.17 15.15
C GLY A 184 -22.47 -0.48 14.75
N LEU A 185 -22.68 -1.54 13.96
CA LEU A 185 -24.01 -1.94 13.49
C LEU A 185 -24.79 -2.77 14.50
N ILE A 186 -24.13 -3.60 15.31
CA ILE A 186 -24.73 -4.51 16.30
C ILE A 186 -24.05 -4.27 17.64
N PRO A 187 -24.47 -3.25 18.41
CA PRO A 187 -23.82 -2.90 19.69
C PRO A 187 -23.94 -4.00 20.75
N ASP A 188 -25.04 -4.76 20.77
CA ASP A 188 -25.26 -5.84 21.74
C ASP A 188 -24.36 -7.04 21.42
N PRO A 189 -23.42 -7.41 22.33
CA PRO A 189 -22.49 -8.51 22.10
C PRO A 189 -23.18 -9.89 22.02
N GLY A 190 -24.31 -10.06 22.73
CA GLY A 190 -25.08 -11.32 22.75
C GLY A 190 -25.78 -11.54 21.41
N VAL A 191 -26.41 -10.50 20.87
CA VAL A 191 -27.04 -10.52 19.54
C VAL A 191 -25.97 -10.76 18.48
N ARG A 192 -24.85 -10.02 18.55
CA ARG A 192 -23.72 -10.16 17.60
C ARG A 192 -23.14 -11.58 17.58
N LYS A 193 -22.94 -12.20 18.76
CA LYS A 193 -22.43 -13.57 18.86
C LYS A 193 -23.39 -14.58 18.23
N LYS A 194 -24.71 -14.47 18.52
CA LYS A 194 -25.73 -15.35 17.93
C LYS A 194 -25.80 -15.20 16.42
N ALA A 195 -25.85 -13.95 15.93
CA ALA A 195 -25.87 -13.67 14.51
C ALA A 195 -24.60 -14.21 13.80
N LEU A 196 -23.43 -14.05 14.40
CA LEU A 196 -22.18 -14.58 13.85
C LEU A 196 -22.19 -16.10 13.71
N SER A 197 -22.67 -16.83 14.73
CA SER A 197 -22.79 -18.29 14.69
C SER A 197 -23.75 -18.75 13.59
N SER A 198 -24.92 -18.11 13.47
CA SER A 198 -25.90 -18.44 12.44
C SER A 198 -25.41 -18.05 11.03
N LEU A 199 -24.62 -16.98 10.88
CA LEU A 199 -24.05 -16.60 9.60
C LEU A 199 -23.06 -17.64 9.09
N LEU A 200 -22.27 -18.25 10.00
CA LEU A 200 -21.34 -19.34 9.65
C LEU A 200 -22.05 -20.54 8.99
N GLU A 201 -23.28 -20.85 9.42
CA GLU A 201 -24.08 -21.96 8.84
C GLU A 201 -24.57 -21.67 7.42
N LEU A 202 -24.61 -20.40 7.01
CA LEU A 202 -25.01 -19.98 5.67
C LEU A 202 -23.84 -19.90 4.68
N ILE A 203 -22.60 -19.93 5.18
CA ILE A 203 -21.40 -19.82 4.37
C ILE A 203 -21.12 -21.18 3.71
N ASN A 204 -20.93 -21.18 2.39
CA ASN A 204 -20.66 -22.40 1.62
C ASN A 204 -19.21 -22.92 1.81
N GLU A 205 -18.91 -24.07 1.21
CA GLU A 205 -17.58 -24.72 1.29
C GLU A 205 -16.45 -23.85 0.72
N GLU A 206 -16.74 -22.94 -0.21
CA GLU A 206 -15.76 -21.98 -0.73
C GLU A 206 -15.56 -20.75 0.19
N SER A 207 -16.14 -20.75 1.39
CA SER A 207 -16.14 -19.64 2.34
C SER A 207 -16.81 -18.37 1.80
N LEU A 208 -17.80 -18.50 0.90
CA LEU A 208 -18.55 -17.39 0.32
C LEU A 208 -19.94 -17.27 0.98
N LEU A 209 -20.36 -16.04 1.21
CA LEU A 209 -21.73 -15.72 1.65
C LEU A 209 -22.62 -15.50 0.43
N PRO A 210 -23.65 -16.35 0.21
CA PRO A 210 -24.56 -16.18 -0.90
C PRO A 210 -25.33 -14.85 -0.78
N ALA A 211 -25.37 -14.05 -1.85
CA ALA A 211 -26.02 -12.73 -1.83
C ALA A 211 -27.51 -12.80 -1.47
N GLY A 212 -28.22 -13.85 -1.92
CA GLY A 212 -29.64 -14.05 -1.60
C GLY A 212 -29.94 -14.34 -0.13
N CYS A 213 -28.91 -14.63 0.71
CA CYS A 213 -29.10 -14.87 2.14
C CYS A 213 -28.96 -13.60 2.99
N ILE A 214 -28.45 -12.51 2.45
CA ILE A 214 -28.10 -11.29 3.23
C ILE A 214 -29.36 -10.65 3.84
N GLU A 215 -30.31 -10.25 3.01
CA GLU A 215 -31.54 -9.58 3.44
C GLU A 215 -32.43 -10.47 4.33
N PRO A 216 -32.71 -11.75 4.02
CA PRO A 216 -33.41 -12.66 4.90
C PRO A 216 -32.70 -12.83 6.27
N PHE A 217 -31.39 -12.91 6.29
CA PHE A 217 -30.62 -13.03 7.52
C PHE A 217 -30.76 -11.78 8.39
N GLU A 218 -30.56 -10.57 7.82
CA GLU A 218 -30.70 -9.31 8.55
C GLU A 218 -32.11 -9.14 9.11
N SER A 219 -33.14 -9.51 8.33
CA SER A 219 -34.54 -9.47 8.77
C SER A 219 -34.82 -10.43 9.93
N THR A 220 -34.29 -11.67 9.85
CA THR A 220 -34.50 -12.70 10.90
C THR A 220 -33.95 -12.25 12.26
N PHE A 221 -32.83 -11.57 12.27
CA PHE A 221 -32.19 -11.08 13.48
C PHE A 221 -32.54 -9.63 13.83
N CYS A 222 -33.44 -8.99 13.08
CA CYS A 222 -33.81 -7.57 13.22
C CYS A 222 -32.57 -6.65 13.20
N LEU A 223 -31.62 -6.91 12.31
CA LEU A 223 -30.36 -6.17 12.19
C LEU A 223 -30.48 -5.01 11.19
N PRO A 224 -29.68 -3.94 11.37
CA PRO A 224 -29.55 -2.91 10.36
C PRO A 224 -28.98 -3.45 9.04
N PRO A 225 -29.34 -2.86 7.88
CA PRO A 225 -28.75 -3.21 6.58
C PRO A 225 -27.22 -3.10 6.61
N GLY A 226 -26.54 -4.09 6.00
CA GLY A 226 -25.07 -4.17 5.98
C GLY A 226 -24.45 -4.98 7.12
N SER A 227 -25.26 -5.37 8.12
CA SER A 227 -24.79 -6.17 9.26
C SER A 227 -24.23 -7.53 8.86
N ALA A 228 -24.89 -8.24 7.94
CA ALA A 228 -24.43 -9.53 7.44
C ALA A 228 -23.06 -9.41 6.77
N ILE A 229 -22.86 -8.37 5.97
CA ILE A 229 -21.58 -8.07 5.32
C ILE A 229 -20.48 -7.73 6.34
N ALA A 230 -20.80 -6.90 7.34
CA ALA A 230 -19.83 -6.56 8.39
C ALA A 230 -19.40 -7.80 9.19
N LEU A 231 -20.34 -8.68 9.54
CA LEU A 231 -20.07 -9.96 10.20
C LEU A 231 -19.23 -10.89 9.31
N TYR A 232 -19.56 -11.00 8.02
CA TYR A 232 -18.80 -11.80 7.06
C TYR A 232 -17.35 -11.33 6.92
N LYS A 233 -17.13 -10.01 6.81
CA LYS A 233 -15.79 -9.41 6.83
C LYS A 233 -15.02 -9.75 8.10
N SER A 234 -15.68 -9.68 9.25
CA SER A 234 -15.08 -10.03 10.54
C SER A 234 -14.62 -11.49 10.58
N LEU A 235 -15.40 -12.42 10.03
CA LEU A 235 -15.02 -13.84 9.94
C LEU A 235 -13.75 -14.04 9.10
N ILE A 236 -13.61 -13.30 8.00
CA ILE A 236 -12.39 -13.35 7.17
C ILE A 236 -11.20 -12.72 7.91
N ILE A 237 -11.40 -11.56 8.53
CA ILE A 237 -10.34 -10.83 9.27
C ILE A 237 -9.81 -11.64 10.44
N THR A 238 -10.68 -12.36 11.16
CA THR A 238 -10.31 -13.21 12.29
C THR A 238 -9.77 -14.57 11.87
N GLY A 239 -9.81 -14.91 10.58
CA GLY A 239 -9.36 -16.19 10.06
C GLY A 239 -10.32 -17.36 10.34
N ALA A 240 -11.56 -17.07 10.77
CA ALA A 240 -12.59 -18.08 10.96
C ALA A 240 -13.03 -18.73 9.64
N ILE A 241 -12.92 -17.99 8.55
CA ILE A 241 -13.11 -18.45 7.17
C ILE A 241 -12.01 -17.90 6.26
N SER A 242 -11.71 -18.61 5.18
CA SER A 242 -10.60 -18.27 4.27
C SER A 242 -11.04 -18.38 2.80
N PRO A 243 -11.82 -17.44 2.26
CA PRO A 243 -12.18 -17.45 0.85
C PRO A 243 -10.96 -17.21 -0.06
N ASP A 244 -11.05 -17.64 -1.31
CA ASP A 244 -10.03 -17.37 -2.31
C ASP A 244 -9.98 -15.87 -2.65
N MET A 245 -9.03 -15.17 -2.04
CA MET A 245 -8.82 -13.74 -2.24
C MET A 245 -8.34 -13.36 -3.64
N SER A 246 -7.94 -14.32 -4.48
CA SER A 246 -7.56 -14.07 -5.87
C SER A 246 -8.76 -13.92 -6.81
N ARG A 247 -9.95 -14.26 -6.35
CA ARG A 247 -11.23 -14.08 -7.04
C ARG A 247 -12.02 -12.95 -6.39
N LYS A 248 -12.91 -12.33 -7.16
CA LYS A 248 -13.80 -11.29 -6.66
C LYS A 248 -14.79 -11.86 -5.64
N LEU A 249 -14.74 -11.38 -4.40
CA LEU A 249 -15.62 -11.85 -3.30
C LEU A 249 -16.99 -11.18 -3.29
N PHE A 250 -17.15 -10.05 -3.97
CA PHE A 250 -18.37 -9.26 -4.02
C PHE A 250 -18.58 -8.73 -5.44
N SER A 251 -19.79 -8.59 -5.88
CA SER A 251 -20.21 -8.08 -7.20
C SER A 251 -21.20 -6.94 -7.04
#